data_015300028b76cd1eb15303c73d62cf83
#
_entry.id   015300028b76cd1eb15303c73d62cf83
#
_cell.length_a   1.000
_cell.length_b   1.000
_cell.length_c   1.000
_cell.angle_alpha   90.00
_cell.angle_beta   90.00
_cell.angle_gamma   90.00
#
_symmetry.space_group_name_H-M   'P 1'
#
loop_
_entity.id
_entity.type
_entity.pdbx_description
1 polymer ?
#
loop_
_entity_poly.entity_id
_entity_poly.type
_entity_poly.pdbx_seq_one_letter_code
_entity_poly.pdbx_strand_id
1 'polypeptide(L)'
;MMDLSSAVRSRREGLITNFYPDPVKHQVWIDRNAAFFDECGKTVFIAKDNGTFLNVFYISTTIDELRISAPFLKRLGDGRPVVLDIVGRKSQCAPVVEMLAGEGFGQAAALVRMQRIATDSDDFPRVDGVSYADLNDVREISGCLHKYFNEMLEQIPYDEELRSLAGSRQILTIRDNGKLSGFLIFEKNASTLYLRYWFTHPEYRDRKVGSGLLRHFFHEGLGTKRQILWVLEDNENAIKRYSHYGFNNEDMHDYIMIWSNTKD
;
A
#
# COMPACT_ATOMS: atom_id res chain seq x y z
N MET A 1 -4.46 -5.22 -27.83
CA MET A 1 -4.35 -5.09 -26.37
C MET A 1 -2.89 -4.74 -26.10
N MET A 2 -2.62 -3.49 -25.69
CA MET A 2 -1.23 -3.05 -25.45
C MET A 2 -0.72 -3.79 -24.21
N ASP A 3 0.38 -4.56 -24.35
CA ASP A 3 1.05 -5.15 -23.22
C ASP A 3 1.69 -4.03 -22.38
N LEU A 4 1.30 -3.93 -21.10
CA LEU A 4 1.78 -2.91 -20.18
C LEU A 4 3.32 -2.85 -20.11
N SER A 5 3.97 -4.02 -20.21
CA SER A 5 5.43 -4.11 -20.28
C SER A 5 6.02 -3.45 -21.51
N SER A 6 5.30 -3.46 -22.63
CA SER A 6 5.73 -2.76 -23.86
C SER A 6 5.53 -1.26 -23.75
N ALA A 7 4.43 -0.79 -23.14
CA ALA A 7 4.20 0.63 -22.88
C ALA A 7 5.28 1.23 -21.97
N VAL A 8 5.66 0.52 -20.91
CA VAL A 8 6.75 0.93 -20.00
C VAL A 8 8.11 0.91 -20.71
N ARG A 9 8.39 -0.11 -21.55
CA ARG A 9 9.66 -0.22 -22.27
C ARG A 9 9.84 0.79 -23.40
N SER A 10 8.75 1.18 -24.09
CA SER A 10 8.81 2.12 -25.21
C SER A 10 9.09 3.58 -24.81
N ARG A 11 8.97 3.91 -23.50
CA ARG A 11 9.08 5.28 -22.98
C ARG A 11 10.26 5.45 -22.01
N ARG A 12 11.44 4.98 -22.38
CA ARG A 12 12.62 4.87 -21.50
C ARG A 12 13.27 6.18 -21.04
N GLU A 13 12.94 7.33 -21.60
CA GLU A 13 13.56 8.61 -21.21
C GLU A 13 12.51 9.57 -20.64
N GLY A 14 12.75 10.05 -19.41
CA GLY A 14 11.97 11.12 -18.79
C GLY A 14 10.56 10.74 -18.30
N LEU A 15 10.29 9.47 -18.06
CA LEU A 15 8.98 9.05 -17.54
C LEU A 15 8.75 9.52 -16.11
N ILE A 16 7.59 10.12 -15.90
CA ILE A 16 7.01 10.28 -14.57
C ILE A 16 5.88 9.26 -14.41
N THR A 17 5.88 8.56 -13.29
CA THR A 17 4.91 7.50 -13.03
C THR A 17 4.74 7.24 -11.53
N ASN A 18 3.52 6.90 -11.13
CA ASN A 18 3.22 6.30 -9.83
C ASN A 18 2.87 4.80 -9.97
N PHE A 19 3.08 4.22 -11.15
CA PHE A 19 2.80 2.82 -11.41
C PHE A 19 4.07 1.97 -11.31
N TYR A 20 4.04 0.98 -10.41
CA TYR A 20 5.10 -0.01 -10.22
C TYR A 20 4.53 -1.39 -10.54
N PRO A 21 5.02 -2.05 -11.62
CA PRO A 21 4.52 -3.35 -12.04
C PRO A 21 4.71 -4.43 -10.96
N ASP A 22 3.61 -5.10 -10.60
CA ASP A 22 3.56 -6.31 -9.79
C ASP A 22 2.71 -7.35 -10.53
N PRO A 23 3.34 -8.31 -11.23
CA PRO A 23 2.61 -9.26 -12.06
C PRO A 23 1.58 -10.10 -11.30
N VAL A 24 1.85 -10.45 -10.04
CA VAL A 24 0.94 -11.29 -9.23
C VAL A 24 -0.29 -10.49 -8.83
N LYS A 25 -0.09 -9.31 -8.28
CA LYS A 25 -1.15 -8.40 -7.86
C LYS A 25 -2.01 -7.94 -9.04
N HIS A 26 -1.36 -7.51 -10.13
CA HIS A 26 -2.07 -7.00 -11.30
C HIS A 26 -2.84 -8.10 -12.04
N GLN A 27 -2.40 -9.36 -12.00
CA GLN A 27 -3.17 -10.46 -12.56
C GLN A 27 -4.51 -10.63 -11.85
N VAL A 28 -4.54 -10.50 -10.50
CA VAL A 28 -5.79 -10.53 -9.74
C VAL A 28 -6.75 -9.42 -10.18
N TRP A 29 -6.25 -8.20 -10.42
CA TRP A 29 -7.09 -7.11 -10.91
C TRP A 29 -7.68 -7.39 -12.29
N ILE A 30 -6.89 -7.97 -13.19
CA ILE A 30 -7.33 -8.36 -14.54
C ILE A 30 -8.38 -9.46 -14.46
N ASP A 31 -8.14 -10.51 -13.70
CA ASP A 31 -9.05 -11.66 -13.56
C ASP A 31 -10.41 -11.26 -12.97
N ARG A 32 -10.42 -10.22 -12.13
CA ARG A 32 -11.64 -9.63 -11.57
C ARG A 32 -12.33 -8.62 -12.49
N ASN A 33 -11.77 -8.32 -13.67
CA ASN A 33 -12.17 -7.17 -14.49
C ASN A 33 -12.17 -5.84 -13.73
N ALA A 34 -11.32 -5.72 -12.71
CA ALA A 34 -11.21 -4.53 -11.86
C ALA A 34 -10.11 -3.57 -12.35
N ALA A 35 -9.42 -3.89 -13.43
CA ALA A 35 -8.42 -3.01 -14.04
C ALA A 35 -8.79 -2.68 -15.49
N PHE A 36 -8.67 -1.40 -15.82
CA PHE A 36 -8.79 -0.94 -17.20
C PHE A 36 -7.69 0.08 -17.54
N PHE A 37 -7.44 0.21 -18.85
CA PHE A 37 -6.40 1.08 -19.38
C PHE A 37 -7.03 2.10 -20.31
N ASP A 38 -6.53 3.33 -20.24
CA ASP A 38 -6.93 4.38 -21.18
C ASP A 38 -5.76 5.32 -21.45
N GLU A 39 -5.85 6.11 -22.51
CA GLU A 39 -4.79 7.01 -22.95
C GLU A 39 -5.33 8.42 -23.23
N CYS A 40 -4.57 9.43 -22.82
CA CYS A 40 -4.82 10.81 -23.19
C CYS A 40 -3.49 11.49 -23.56
N GLY A 41 -3.34 11.88 -24.79
CA GLY A 41 -2.08 12.45 -25.30
C GLY A 41 -0.91 11.48 -25.15
N LYS A 42 0.11 11.88 -24.39
CA LYS A 42 1.28 11.06 -24.09
C LYS A 42 1.25 10.47 -22.68
N THR A 43 0.08 10.39 -22.07
CA THR A 43 -0.14 9.80 -20.76
C THR A 43 -1.02 8.55 -20.89
N VAL A 44 -0.55 7.45 -20.30
CA VAL A 44 -1.33 6.22 -20.12
C VAL A 44 -1.84 6.19 -18.70
N PHE A 45 -3.11 5.89 -18.52
CA PHE A 45 -3.73 5.67 -17.23
C PHE A 45 -4.07 4.20 -17.04
N ILE A 46 -3.83 3.72 -15.84
CA ILE A 46 -4.21 2.40 -15.37
C ILE A 46 -5.13 2.65 -14.18
N ALA A 47 -6.38 2.22 -14.27
CA ALA A 47 -7.34 2.37 -13.19
C ALA A 47 -7.65 1.01 -12.57
N LYS A 48 -7.62 0.96 -11.22
CA LYS A 48 -8.16 -0.13 -10.41
C LYS A 48 -9.53 0.30 -9.89
N ASP A 49 -10.55 -0.43 -10.26
CA ASP A 49 -11.93 -0.21 -9.80
C ASP A 49 -12.17 -0.88 -8.45
N ASN A 50 -12.43 -0.07 -7.42
CA ASN A 50 -12.79 -0.55 -6.07
C ASN A 50 -14.31 -0.45 -5.82
N GLY A 51 -15.13 -0.26 -6.85
CA GLY A 51 -16.57 -0.11 -6.77
C GLY A 51 -16.99 1.31 -6.40
N THR A 52 -16.62 1.83 -5.25
CA THR A 52 -16.99 3.16 -4.75
C THR A 52 -16.04 4.27 -5.17
N PHE A 53 -14.82 3.94 -5.57
CA PHE A 53 -13.78 4.86 -6.05
C PHE A 53 -12.81 4.16 -6.98
N LEU A 54 -11.97 4.93 -7.68
CA LEU A 54 -10.89 4.42 -8.50
C LEU A 54 -9.54 4.77 -7.88
N ASN A 55 -8.62 3.78 -7.74
CA ASN A 55 -7.20 4.09 -7.69
C ASN A 55 -6.69 4.25 -9.11
N VAL A 56 -6.03 5.36 -9.40
CA VAL A 56 -5.50 5.62 -10.74
C VAL A 56 -3.99 5.79 -10.70
N PHE A 57 -3.36 5.06 -11.59
CA PHE A 57 -1.94 5.12 -11.84
C PHE A 57 -1.71 5.75 -13.21
N TYR A 58 -0.58 6.42 -13.38
CA TYR A 58 -0.22 7.04 -14.65
C TYR A 58 1.21 6.71 -15.05
N ILE A 59 1.43 6.75 -16.36
CA ILE A 59 2.74 6.75 -17.00
C ILE A 59 2.73 7.91 -17.99
N SER A 60 3.51 8.95 -17.75
CA SER A 60 3.54 10.15 -18.59
C SER A 60 4.96 10.53 -18.98
N THR A 61 5.14 11.22 -20.08
CA THR A 61 6.46 11.67 -20.53
C THR A 61 6.94 12.90 -19.77
N THR A 62 6.03 13.79 -19.36
CA THR A 62 6.33 15.02 -18.64
C THR A 62 5.20 15.39 -17.68
N ILE A 63 5.46 16.29 -16.75
CA ILE A 63 4.42 16.87 -15.87
C ILE A 63 3.40 17.66 -16.70
N ASP A 64 3.81 18.35 -17.74
CA ASP A 64 2.90 19.12 -18.60
C ASP A 64 1.94 18.23 -19.38
N GLU A 65 2.41 17.07 -19.87
CA GLU A 65 1.53 16.07 -20.49
C GLU A 65 0.53 15.49 -19.48
N LEU A 66 0.96 15.25 -18.24
CA LEU A 66 0.07 14.82 -17.17
C LEU A 66 -0.96 15.90 -16.84
N ARG A 67 -0.56 17.19 -16.77
CA ARG A 67 -1.47 18.33 -16.55
C ARG A 67 -2.53 18.44 -17.65
N ILE A 68 -2.13 18.35 -18.91
CA ILE A 68 -3.05 18.36 -20.06
C ILE A 68 -4.07 17.23 -19.94
N SER A 69 -3.67 16.10 -19.36
CA SER A 69 -4.52 14.92 -19.19
C SER A 69 -5.40 14.96 -17.92
N ALA A 70 -5.23 15.92 -17.01
CA ALA A 70 -5.96 15.97 -15.74
C ALA A 70 -7.51 16.05 -15.90
N PRO A 71 -8.09 16.78 -16.88
CA PRO A 71 -9.53 16.75 -17.12
C PRO A 71 -10.05 15.36 -17.54
N PHE A 72 -9.23 14.59 -18.27
CA PHE A 72 -9.56 13.22 -18.63
C PHE A 72 -9.53 12.30 -17.40
N LEU A 73 -8.52 12.44 -16.53
CA LEU A 73 -8.38 11.72 -15.29
C LEU A 73 -9.63 11.86 -14.40
N LYS A 74 -10.20 13.07 -14.29
CA LYS A 74 -11.44 13.33 -13.55
C LYS A 74 -12.64 12.60 -14.15
N ARG A 75 -12.73 12.54 -15.49
CA ARG A 75 -13.81 11.82 -16.18
C ARG A 75 -13.77 10.31 -16.01
N LEU A 76 -12.56 9.74 -15.82
CA LEU A 76 -12.43 8.29 -15.53
C LEU A 76 -13.23 7.88 -14.31
N GLY A 77 -13.37 8.75 -13.31
CA GLY A 77 -14.14 8.49 -12.09
C GLY A 77 -15.62 8.22 -12.33
N ASP A 78 -16.18 8.76 -13.41
CA ASP A 78 -17.62 8.67 -13.71
C ASP A 78 -18.48 9.06 -12.49
N GLY A 79 -18.16 10.22 -11.89
CA GLY A 79 -18.78 10.74 -10.67
C GLY A 79 -18.25 10.17 -9.35
N ARG A 80 -17.44 9.12 -9.38
CA ARG A 80 -16.79 8.54 -8.19
C ARG A 80 -15.47 9.24 -7.89
N PRO A 81 -15.00 9.20 -6.63
CA PRO A 81 -13.66 9.68 -6.28
C PRO A 81 -12.56 9.01 -7.09
N VAL A 82 -11.55 9.80 -7.45
CA VAL A 82 -10.31 9.34 -8.10
C VAL A 82 -9.16 9.55 -7.12
N VAL A 83 -8.45 8.50 -6.80
CA VAL A 83 -7.36 8.46 -5.82
C VAL A 83 -6.05 8.18 -6.53
N LEU A 84 -5.04 8.99 -6.27
CA LEU A 84 -3.67 8.79 -6.74
C LEU A 84 -2.70 8.79 -5.56
N ASP A 85 -1.84 7.79 -5.52
CA ASP A 85 -0.70 7.74 -4.60
C ASP A 85 0.52 8.32 -5.33
N ILE A 86 1.13 9.37 -4.78
CA ILE A 86 2.32 10.04 -5.36
C ILE A 86 3.52 9.69 -4.50
N VAL A 87 4.22 8.63 -4.92
CA VAL A 87 5.29 8.01 -4.14
C VAL A 87 6.67 8.47 -4.62
N GLY A 88 7.50 8.95 -3.71
CA GLY A 88 8.87 9.36 -4.00
C GLY A 88 9.50 10.18 -2.90
N ARG A 89 10.67 10.75 -3.19
CA ARG A 89 11.27 11.77 -2.31
C ARG A 89 10.43 13.04 -2.36
N LYS A 90 10.38 13.78 -1.26
CA LYS A 90 9.61 15.01 -1.16
C LYS A 90 9.82 15.97 -2.34
N SER A 91 11.08 16.18 -2.73
CA SER A 91 11.44 17.06 -3.86
C SER A 91 10.96 16.53 -5.22
N GLN A 92 10.79 15.22 -5.39
CA GLN A 92 10.30 14.60 -6.62
C GLN A 92 8.76 14.61 -6.67
N CYS A 93 8.10 14.46 -5.52
CA CYS A 93 6.65 14.47 -5.45
C CYS A 93 6.05 15.88 -5.56
N ALA A 94 6.72 16.90 -4.99
CA ALA A 94 6.19 18.25 -4.88
C ALA A 94 5.65 18.82 -6.21
N PRO A 95 6.36 18.75 -7.36
CA PRO A 95 5.83 19.31 -8.61
C PRO A 95 4.56 18.61 -9.11
N VAL A 96 4.41 17.30 -8.84
CA VAL A 96 3.21 16.54 -9.24
C VAL A 96 2.05 16.85 -8.30
N VAL A 97 2.31 16.91 -6.99
CA VAL A 97 1.31 17.26 -5.96
C VAL A 97 0.77 18.67 -6.21
N GLU A 98 1.66 19.65 -6.44
CA GLU A 98 1.26 21.04 -6.77
C GLU A 98 0.44 21.11 -8.05
N MET A 99 0.83 20.37 -9.08
CA MET A 99 0.09 20.31 -10.35
C MET A 99 -1.31 19.72 -10.12
N LEU A 100 -1.43 18.60 -9.40
CA LEU A 100 -2.71 17.96 -9.10
C LEU A 100 -3.59 18.86 -8.23
N ALA A 101 -3.01 19.56 -7.23
CA ALA A 101 -3.73 20.52 -6.41
C ALA A 101 -4.29 21.69 -7.24
N GLY A 102 -3.51 22.22 -8.18
CA GLY A 102 -3.96 23.24 -9.14
C GLY A 102 -5.09 22.75 -10.04
N GLU A 103 -5.19 21.45 -10.26
CA GLU A 103 -6.27 20.79 -10.99
C GLU A 103 -7.46 20.39 -10.12
N GLY A 104 -7.45 20.75 -8.82
CA GLY A 104 -8.56 20.55 -7.90
C GLY A 104 -8.56 19.17 -7.21
N PHE A 105 -7.42 18.47 -7.17
CA PHE A 105 -7.25 17.34 -6.27
C PHE A 105 -6.88 17.83 -4.87
N GLY A 106 -7.55 17.33 -3.85
CA GLY A 106 -7.18 17.56 -2.45
C GLY A 106 -6.16 16.54 -1.96
N GLN A 107 -5.18 16.96 -1.17
CA GLN A 107 -4.31 16.03 -0.45
C GLN A 107 -5.07 15.51 0.78
N ALA A 108 -5.46 14.23 0.74
CA ALA A 108 -6.23 13.59 1.81
C ALA A 108 -5.33 13.09 2.95
N ALA A 109 -4.12 12.62 2.62
CA ALA A 109 -3.15 12.14 3.58
C ALA A 109 -1.73 12.23 3.03
N ALA A 110 -0.76 12.10 3.93
CA ALA A 110 0.63 11.82 3.59
C ALA A 110 1.14 10.66 4.47
N LEU A 111 1.83 9.72 3.86
CA LEU A 111 2.55 8.68 4.59
C LEU A 111 4.05 8.91 4.46
N VAL A 112 4.79 8.51 5.48
CA VAL A 112 6.25 8.43 5.44
C VAL A 112 6.68 6.97 5.49
N ARG A 113 7.73 6.64 4.74
CA ARG A 113 8.33 5.32 4.83
C ARG A 113 9.35 5.29 5.96
N MET A 114 9.24 4.30 6.81
CA MET A 114 10.25 4.00 7.82
C MET A 114 10.99 2.73 7.46
N GLN A 115 12.28 2.68 7.79
CA GLN A 115 13.12 1.50 7.61
C GLN A 115 13.88 1.14 8.87
N ARG A 116 14.13 -0.14 9.04
CA ARG A 116 15.07 -0.71 9.98
C ARG A 116 16.09 -1.54 9.20
N ILE A 117 17.36 -1.27 9.39
CA ILE A 117 18.45 -2.08 8.81
C ILE A 117 18.66 -3.28 9.72
N ALA A 118 18.63 -4.46 9.16
CA ALA A 118 18.96 -5.69 9.87
C ALA A 118 20.45 -5.73 10.18
N THR A 119 20.81 -6.32 11.33
CA THR A 119 22.18 -6.50 11.77
C THR A 119 22.49 -7.97 12.00
N ASP A 120 23.75 -8.36 11.93
CA ASP A 120 24.18 -9.74 12.20
C ASP A 120 23.92 -10.18 13.65
N SER A 121 23.70 -9.22 14.55
CA SER A 121 23.35 -9.45 15.94
C SER A 121 21.86 -9.59 16.18
N ASP A 122 21.03 -9.48 15.15
CA ASP A 122 19.58 -9.65 15.29
C ASP A 122 19.25 -11.10 15.66
N ASP A 123 18.71 -11.26 16.84
CA ASP A 123 18.21 -12.54 17.38
C ASP A 123 16.74 -12.35 17.80
N PHE A 124 15.85 -12.80 16.94
CA PHE A 124 14.41 -12.75 17.17
C PHE A 124 13.85 -14.17 17.19
N PRO A 125 13.66 -14.77 18.38
CA PRO A 125 13.05 -16.09 18.48
C PRO A 125 11.58 -16.05 18.03
N ARG A 126 11.08 -17.19 17.62
CA ARG A 126 9.64 -17.37 17.42
C ARG A 126 8.86 -17.01 18.67
N VAL A 127 7.69 -16.41 18.45
CA VAL A 127 6.81 -16.02 19.55
C VAL A 127 5.70 -17.06 19.68
N ASP A 128 5.57 -17.66 20.86
CA ASP A 128 4.51 -18.61 21.15
C ASP A 128 3.13 -17.96 21.01
N GLY A 129 2.17 -18.73 20.50
CA GLY A 129 0.81 -18.25 20.24
C GLY A 129 0.65 -17.44 18.96
N VAL A 130 1.74 -17.16 18.22
CA VAL A 130 1.67 -16.61 16.86
C VAL A 130 1.64 -17.77 15.87
N SER A 131 0.70 -17.77 14.96
CA SER A 131 0.56 -18.74 13.87
C SER A 131 0.43 -18.05 12.53
N TYR A 132 0.64 -18.80 11.44
CA TYR A 132 0.30 -18.31 10.10
C TYR A 132 -1.20 -18.46 9.88
N ALA A 133 -1.79 -17.48 9.21
CA ALA A 133 -3.17 -17.57 8.76
C ALA A 133 -3.34 -18.70 7.75
N ASP A 134 -4.49 -19.35 7.79
CA ASP A 134 -4.94 -20.25 6.74
C ASP A 134 -6.03 -19.60 5.86
N LEU A 135 -6.54 -20.35 4.88
CA LEU A 135 -7.55 -19.84 3.96
C LEU A 135 -8.89 -19.52 4.64
N ASN A 136 -9.18 -20.11 5.80
CA ASN A 136 -10.41 -19.84 6.56
C ASN A 136 -10.34 -18.48 7.27
N ASP A 137 -9.13 -18.05 7.62
CA ASP A 137 -8.88 -16.75 8.27
C ASP A 137 -9.12 -15.55 7.34
N VAL A 138 -9.03 -15.75 6.01
CA VAL A 138 -9.08 -14.67 5.01
C VAL A 138 -10.32 -13.81 5.16
N ARG A 139 -11.49 -14.42 5.31
CA ARG A 139 -12.76 -13.68 5.42
C ARG A 139 -12.80 -12.79 6.68
N GLU A 140 -12.28 -13.29 7.81
CA GLU A 140 -12.25 -12.54 9.06
C GLU A 140 -11.25 -11.40 8.98
N ILE A 141 -10.07 -11.64 8.40
CA ILE A 141 -9.03 -10.64 8.16
C ILE A 141 -9.51 -9.55 7.21
N SER A 142 -10.12 -9.92 6.07
CA SER A 142 -10.72 -9.00 5.10
C SER A 142 -11.78 -8.11 5.77
N GLY A 143 -12.67 -8.70 6.57
CA GLY A 143 -13.66 -7.95 7.33
C GLY A 143 -13.05 -6.95 8.32
N CYS A 144 -11.94 -7.29 8.96
CA CYS A 144 -11.20 -6.37 9.83
C CYS A 144 -10.55 -5.24 9.03
N LEU A 145 -9.94 -5.55 7.87
CA LEU A 145 -9.32 -4.54 7.01
C LEU A 145 -10.36 -3.49 6.59
N HIS A 146 -11.47 -3.90 6.00
CA HIS A 146 -12.54 -2.99 5.57
C HIS A 146 -13.22 -2.23 6.72
N LYS A 147 -13.23 -2.79 7.94
CA LYS A 147 -13.85 -2.13 9.10
C LYS A 147 -12.95 -1.08 9.76
N TYR A 148 -11.66 -1.32 9.81
CA TYR A 148 -10.74 -0.55 10.66
C TYR A 148 -9.71 0.28 9.89
N PHE A 149 -9.60 0.10 8.58
CA PHE A 149 -8.67 0.83 7.72
C PHE A 149 -9.45 1.65 6.68
N ASN A 150 -8.89 2.76 6.25
CA ASN A 150 -9.51 3.61 5.24
C ASN A 150 -9.13 3.11 3.85
N GLU A 151 -10.11 2.62 3.09
CA GLU A 151 -9.92 2.01 1.78
C GLU A 151 -9.29 2.97 0.75
N MET A 152 -9.55 4.27 0.85
CA MET A 152 -8.97 5.26 -0.06
C MET A 152 -7.52 5.62 0.30
N LEU A 153 -7.12 5.43 1.58
CA LEU A 153 -5.78 5.77 2.06
C LEU A 153 -4.84 4.55 2.11
N GLU A 154 -5.40 3.34 2.10
CA GLU A 154 -4.62 2.14 2.39
C GLU A 154 -4.97 0.99 1.43
N GLN A 155 -4.68 1.06 0.21
CA GLN A 155 -4.85 0.05 -0.86
C GLN A 155 -5.19 -1.39 -0.37
N ILE A 156 -6.39 -1.58 0.23
CA ILE A 156 -6.82 -2.86 0.81
C ILE A 156 -6.79 -3.96 -0.26
N PRO A 157 -6.15 -5.11 0.04
CA PRO A 157 -6.05 -6.22 -0.90
C PRO A 157 -7.41 -6.92 -1.08
N TYR A 158 -7.66 -7.42 -2.27
CA TYR A 158 -8.79 -8.31 -2.51
C TYR A 158 -8.62 -9.65 -1.78
N ASP A 159 -9.71 -10.39 -1.59
CA ASP A 159 -9.69 -11.70 -0.94
C ASP A 159 -8.75 -12.70 -1.64
N GLU A 160 -8.62 -12.62 -2.96
CA GLU A 160 -7.70 -13.46 -3.74
C GLU A 160 -6.24 -13.13 -3.44
N GLU A 161 -5.92 -11.83 -3.27
CA GLU A 161 -4.59 -11.40 -2.85
C GLU A 161 -4.29 -11.88 -1.42
N LEU A 162 -5.27 -11.78 -0.51
CA LEU A 162 -5.15 -12.29 0.87
C LEU A 162 -4.98 -13.81 0.89
N ARG A 163 -5.68 -14.57 0.03
CA ARG A 163 -5.49 -16.02 -0.11
C ARG A 163 -4.07 -16.38 -0.58
N SER A 164 -3.54 -15.63 -1.54
CA SER A 164 -2.18 -15.79 -2.01
C SER A 164 -1.16 -15.54 -0.90
N LEU A 165 -1.35 -14.46 -0.13
CA LEU A 165 -0.50 -14.11 1.01
C LEU A 165 -0.58 -15.16 2.13
N ALA A 166 -1.77 -15.67 2.45
CA ALA A 166 -1.95 -16.74 3.43
C ALA A 166 -1.27 -18.05 2.96
N GLY A 167 -1.48 -18.44 1.70
CA GLY A 167 -0.83 -19.62 1.10
C GLY A 167 0.70 -19.51 1.08
N SER A 168 1.24 -18.30 0.98
CA SER A 168 2.68 -18.01 1.04
C SER A 168 3.20 -17.77 2.46
N ARG A 169 2.39 -17.99 3.50
CA ARG A 169 2.73 -17.74 4.91
C ARG A 169 3.18 -16.31 5.20
N GLN A 170 2.52 -15.34 4.56
CA GLN A 170 2.83 -13.92 4.72
C GLN A 170 1.78 -13.18 5.57
N ILE A 171 0.96 -13.92 6.30
CA ILE A 171 0.02 -13.38 7.28
C ILE A 171 0.22 -14.10 8.61
N LEU A 172 0.53 -13.34 9.65
CA LEU A 172 0.61 -13.83 11.03
C LEU A 172 -0.68 -13.51 11.76
N THR A 173 -1.12 -14.43 12.63
CA THR A 173 -2.32 -14.25 13.47
C THR A 173 -2.03 -14.61 14.93
N ILE A 174 -2.76 -13.97 15.85
CA ILE A 174 -2.92 -14.40 17.23
C ILE A 174 -4.40 -14.56 17.50
N ARG A 175 -4.78 -15.69 18.11
CA ARG A 175 -6.15 -15.98 18.53
C ARG A 175 -6.23 -16.18 20.04
N ASP A 176 -7.32 -15.75 20.63
CA ASP A 176 -7.69 -16.00 22.02
C ASP A 176 -9.03 -16.73 22.04
N ASN A 177 -9.05 -17.97 22.56
CA ASN A 177 -10.24 -18.82 22.58
C ASN A 177 -10.94 -18.93 21.19
N GLY A 178 -10.14 -19.06 20.14
CA GLY A 178 -10.60 -19.17 18.75
C GLY A 178 -10.97 -17.84 18.06
N LYS A 179 -11.04 -16.71 18.79
CA LYS A 179 -11.29 -15.38 18.21
C LYS A 179 -10.01 -14.72 17.74
N LEU A 180 -10.04 -14.07 16.60
CA LEU A 180 -8.92 -13.32 16.06
C LEU A 180 -8.63 -12.09 16.94
N SER A 181 -7.51 -12.12 17.64
CA SER A 181 -7.08 -11.02 18.53
C SER A 181 -6.24 -9.99 17.79
N GLY A 182 -5.59 -10.39 16.71
CA GLY A 182 -4.82 -9.52 15.83
C GLY A 182 -4.16 -10.28 14.70
N PHE A 183 -3.70 -9.53 13.71
CA PHE A 183 -2.94 -10.07 12.58
C PHE A 183 -1.86 -9.08 12.14
N LEU A 184 -0.88 -9.59 11.40
CA LEU A 184 0.14 -8.81 10.73
C LEU A 184 0.35 -9.39 9.33
N ILE A 185 0.22 -8.54 8.31
CA ILE A 185 0.44 -8.89 6.91
C ILE A 185 1.77 -8.31 6.47
N PHE A 186 2.60 -9.13 5.84
CA PHE A 186 3.90 -8.71 5.33
C PHE A 186 4.19 -9.33 3.97
N GLU A 187 5.14 -8.74 3.25
CA GLU A 187 5.69 -9.30 2.04
C GLU A 187 7.20 -9.48 2.21
N LYS A 188 7.71 -10.65 1.84
CA LYS A 188 9.13 -10.96 1.91
C LYS A 188 9.71 -11.12 0.52
N ASN A 189 10.57 -10.19 0.16
CA ASN A 189 11.43 -10.27 -1.01
C ASN A 189 12.86 -10.64 -0.57
N ALA A 190 13.73 -11.08 -1.48
CA ALA A 190 15.05 -11.62 -1.14
C ALA A 190 15.85 -10.79 -0.11
N SER A 191 15.76 -9.48 -0.13
CA SER A 191 16.54 -8.59 0.75
C SER A 191 15.70 -7.67 1.63
N THR A 192 14.38 -7.67 1.48
CA THR A 192 13.49 -6.73 2.17
C THR A 192 12.28 -7.45 2.73
N LEU A 193 11.94 -7.15 3.97
CA LEU A 193 10.68 -7.52 4.59
C LEU A 193 9.81 -6.26 4.69
N TYR A 194 8.64 -6.27 4.07
CA TYR A 194 7.72 -5.15 4.05
C TYR A 194 6.51 -5.45 4.92
N LEU A 195 6.32 -4.68 6.01
CA LEU A 195 5.12 -4.71 6.86
C LEU A 195 4.04 -3.89 6.17
N ARG A 196 2.97 -4.57 5.73
CA ARG A 196 1.82 -3.92 5.07
C ARG A 196 0.75 -3.49 6.06
N TYR A 197 0.30 -4.41 6.90
CA TYR A 197 -0.75 -4.16 7.89
C TYR A 197 -0.38 -4.76 9.22
N TRP A 198 -0.64 -4.03 10.28
CA TRP A 198 -0.47 -4.49 11.64
C TRP A 198 -1.68 -4.08 12.47
N PHE A 199 -2.48 -5.06 12.83
CA PHE A 199 -3.75 -4.86 13.51
C PHE A 199 -3.82 -5.61 14.83
N THR A 200 -4.36 -4.93 15.84
CA THR A 200 -4.78 -5.54 17.12
C THR A 200 -6.22 -5.14 17.38
N HIS A 201 -7.09 -6.13 17.52
CA HIS A 201 -8.49 -5.89 17.78
C HIS A 201 -8.67 -5.05 19.05
N PRO A 202 -9.55 -4.05 19.10
CA PRO A 202 -9.70 -3.13 20.25
C PRO A 202 -9.87 -3.81 21.61
N GLU A 203 -10.58 -4.95 21.66
CA GLU A 203 -10.81 -5.73 22.90
C GLU A 203 -9.53 -6.38 23.45
N TYR A 204 -8.48 -6.49 22.64
CA TYR A 204 -7.20 -7.15 23.00
C TYR A 204 -6.03 -6.16 23.10
N ARG A 205 -6.31 -4.87 23.11
CA ARG A 205 -5.29 -3.84 23.39
C ARG A 205 -4.71 -4.12 24.80
N ASP A 206 -3.44 -3.81 24.97
CA ASP A 206 -2.68 -4.01 26.22
C ASP A 206 -2.43 -5.48 26.62
N ARG A 207 -2.86 -6.45 25.82
CA ARG A 207 -2.58 -7.89 26.02
C ARG A 207 -1.35 -8.40 25.27
N LYS A 208 -0.43 -7.50 24.87
CA LYS A 208 0.81 -7.82 24.14
C LYS A 208 0.61 -8.46 22.75
N VAL A 209 -0.62 -8.50 22.22
CA VAL A 209 -0.92 -9.09 20.89
C VAL A 209 -0.10 -8.40 19.80
N GLY A 210 -0.16 -7.09 19.73
CA GLY A 210 0.59 -6.33 18.71
C GLY A 210 2.10 -6.52 18.83
N SER A 211 2.66 -6.46 20.03
CA SER A 211 4.10 -6.67 20.23
C SER A 211 4.53 -8.11 19.92
N GLY A 212 3.68 -9.10 20.20
CA GLY A 212 3.92 -10.49 19.82
C GLY A 212 4.02 -10.67 18.32
N LEU A 213 3.03 -10.13 17.58
CA LEU A 213 3.03 -10.14 16.12
C LEU A 213 4.27 -9.47 15.52
N LEU A 214 4.63 -8.28 16.02
CA LEU A 214 5.77 -7.54 15.49
C LEU A 214 7.11 -8.24 15.80
N ARG A 215 7.26 -8.85 16.97
CA ARG A 215 8.47 -9.64 17.28
C ARG A 215 8.58 -10.86 16.38
N HIS A 216 7.47 -11.54 16.09
CA HIS A 216 7.46 -12.66 15.15
C HIS A 216 7.75 -12.19 13.70
N PHE A 217 7.25 -11.02 13.31
CA PHE A 217 7.62 -10.39 12.04
C PHE A 217 9.14 -10.18 11.91
N PHE A 218 9.82 -9.78 12.96
CA PHE A 218 11.28 -9.70 12.95
C PHE A 218 11.94 -11.06 12.80
N HIS A 219 11.37 -12.13 13.40
CA HIS A 219 11.82 -13.49 13.17
C HIS A 219 11.72 -13.86 11.68
N GLU A 220 10.60 -13.53 11.02
CA GLU A 220 10.45 -13.74 9.58
C GLU A 220 11.47 -12.92 8.75
N GLY A 221 11.92 -11.81 9.31
CA GLY A 221 12.94 -10.94 8.72
C GLY A 221 14.37 -11.43 8.82
N LEU A 222 14.65 -12.51 9.54
CA LEU A 222 16.01 -13.05 9.63
C LEU A 222 16.53 -13.39 8.22
N GLY A 223 17.76 -12.93 7.93
CA GLY A 223 18.40 -13.06 6.63
C GLY A 223 17.97 -12.01 5.58
N THR A 224 17.04 -11.10 5.88
CA THR A 224 16.81 -9.91 5.05
C THR A 224 17.79 -8.79 5.42
N LYS A 225 18.04 -7.86 4.50
CA LYS A 225 18.92 -6.71 4.75
C LYS A 225 18.20 -5.57 5.48
N ARG A 226 16.88 -5.44 5.25
CA ARG A 226 16.08 -4.38 5.86
C ARG A 226 14.62 -4.77 6.02
N GLN A 227 13.97 -4.11 6.96
CA GLN A 227 12.53 -4.09 7.11
C GLN A 227 12.01 -2.70 6.79
N ILE A 228 10.86 -2.60 6.13
CA ILE A 228 10.22 -1.32 5.78
C ILE A 228 8.75 -1.34 6.15
N LEU A 229 8.19 -0.16 6.34
CA LEU A 229 6.76 0.07 6.51
C LEU A 229 6.38 1.48 6.04
N TRP A 230 5.10 1.68 5.79
CA TRP A 230 4.51 3.01 5.60
C TRP A 230 3.64 3.35 6.81
N VAL A 231 3.63 4.61 7.21
CA VAL A 231 2.84 5.11 8.33
C VAL A 231 2.35 6.52 8.02
N LEU A 232 1.12 6.84 8.40
CA LEU A 232 0.58 8.22 8.28
C LEU A 232 1.51 9.19 9.01
N GLU A 233 1.86 10.29 8.35
CA GLU A 233 2.83 11.28 8.84
C GLU A 233 2.37 11.94 10.15
N ASP A 234 1.06 12.05 10.37
CA ASP A 234 0.44 12.60 11.57
C ASP A 234 0.22 11.55 12.69
N ASN A 235 0.46 10.26 12.43
CA ASN A 235 0.32 9.20 13.42
C ASN A 235 1.57 9.09 14.32
N GLU A 236 1.82 10.15 15.11
CA GLU A 236 2.98 10.20 16.03
C GLU A 236 3.09 8.98 16.95
N ASN A 237 1.95 8.43 17.41
CA ASN A 237 1.96 7.28 18.29
C ASN A 237 2.50 6.02 17.61
N ALA A 238 2.14 5.79 16.36
CA ALA A 238 2.67 4.68 15.58
C ALA A 238 4.16 4.92 15.26
N ILE A 239 4.54 6.13 14.83
CA ILE A 239 5.92 6.50 14.54
C ILE A 239 6.81 6.28 15.78
N LYS A 240 6.43 6.77 16.96
CA LYS A 240 7.16 6.56 18.22
C LYS A 240 7.31 5.07 18.55
N ARG A 241 6.26 4.28 18.31
CA ARG A 241 6.29 2.83 18.53
C ARG A 241 7.26 2.14 17.56
N TYR A 242 7.21 2.46 16.26
CA TYR A 242 8.14 1.92 15.28
C TYR A 242 9.60 2.34 15.56
N SER A 243 9.82 3.60 15.96
CA SER A 243 11.15 4.08 16.36
C SER A 243 11.71 3.32 17.55
N HIS A 244 10.86 2.92 18.53
CA HIS A 244 11.28 2.08 19.65
C HIS A 244 11.79 0.69 19.18
N TYR A 245 11.29 0.18 18.06
CA TYR A 245 11.77 -1.06 17.43
C TYR A 245 12.92 -0.86 16.44
N GLY A 246 13.51 0.34 16.39
CA GLY A 246 14.69 0.64 15.57
C GLY A 246 14.37 1.09 14.15
N PHE A 247 13.10 1.37 13.82
CA PHE A 247 12.78 2.00 12.55
C PHE A 247 13.11 3.50 12.57
N ASN A 248 13.62 4.00 11.45
CA ASN A 248 13.93 5.40 11.22
C ASN A 248 13.23 5.87 9.95
N ASN A 249 12.86 7.15 9.89
CA ASN A 249 12.28 7.73 8.70
C ASN A 249 13.29 7.72 7.55
N GLU A 250 12.81 7.36 6.35
CA GLU A 250 13.50 7.61 5.09
C GLU A 250 12.92 8.90 4.46
N ASP A 251 13.66 9.52 3.55
CA ASP A 251 13.14 10.60 2.70
C ASP A 251 12.30 9.99 1.55
N MET A 252 11.27 9.24 1.93
CA MET A 252 10.30 8.65 1.02
C MET A 252 8.90 8.91 1.55
N HIS A 253 8.08 9.54 0.73
CA HIS A 253 6.72 9.95 1.04
C HIS A 253 5.74 9.31 0.06
N ASP A 254 4.49 9.18 0.49
CA ASP A 254 3.35 8.86 -0.34
C ASP A 254 2.27 9.88 -0.05
N TYR A 255 2.00 10.76 -1.04
CA TYR A 255 0.94 11.77 -0.94
C TYR A 255 -0.31 11.23 -1.62
N ILE A 256 -1.37 11.05 -0.85
CA ILE A 256 -2.65 10.55 -1.35
C ILE A 256 -3.47 11.74 -1.80
N MET A 257 -3.62 11.87 -3.11
CA MET A 257 -4.37 12.93 -3.77
C MET A 257 -5.73 12.40 -4.20
N ILE A 258 -6.80 13.08 -3.78
CA ILE A 258 -8.17 12.66 -4.10
C ILE A 258 -8.90 13.79 -4.84
N TRP A 259 -9.51 13.44 -5.94
CA TRP A 259 -10.53 14.26 -6.55
C TRP A 259 -11.91 13.63 -6.32
N SER A 260 -12.88 14.43 -5.90
CA SER A 260 -14.28 14.03 -5.76
C SER A 260 -15.19 15.09 -6.37
N ASN A 261 -16.29 14.66 -6.94
CA ASN A 261 -17.27 15.56 -7.55
C ASN A 261 -18.22 16.19 -6.52
N THR A 262 -18.05 15.88 -5.22
CA THR A 262 -18.82 16.51 -4.14
C THR A 262 -18.35 17.94 -3.99
N LYS A 263 -19.17 18.89 -4.45
CA LYS A 263 -19.12 20.25 -3.94
C LYS A 263 -19.60 20.17 -2.49
N ASP A 264 -18.68 20.37 -1.55
CA ASP A 264 -19.05 20.73 -0.18
C ASP A 264 -19.89 22.01 -0.17
#